data_27f149622da864c8ad73a6dc8a18ca92
#
_entry.id   27f149622da864c8ad73a6dc8a18ca92
#
_cell.length_a   1.000
_cell.length_b   1.000
_cell.length_c   1.000
_cell.angle_alpha   90.00
_cell.angle_beta   90.00
_cell.angle_gamma   90.00
#
_symmetry.space_group_name_H-M   'P 1'
#
loop_
_entity.id
_entity.type
_entity.pdbx_description
1 polymer ?
#
loop_
_entity_poly.entity_id
_entity_poly.type
_entity_poly.pdbx_seq_one_letter_code
_entity_poly.pdbx_strand_id
1 'polypeptide(L)'
;MIYATHIPKRERKHALRDVYAMEPVAPKFNPWSSCPITFDRRDNPTSIRYGGSTALVLDPIIDGFHLTRVLMDGGSSLNLLYQDTVRKMGIDPSRIKPTKTTFKGVIPGVEACCTGSITLEVVSGSPDNFRSEELIFDIVPFRSGYHALLGRTAFARFNAVPHYAYLKLKMPGPRGVIIVNGNTERSLRTEEHTAALAAKYRVAFLGTTSIRQ
;
A
#
# COMPACT_ATOMS: atom_id res chain seq x y z
N MET A 1 -9.63 6.98 -12.33
CA MET A 1 -9.95 8.13 -13.19
C MET A 1 -9.87 9.38 -12.32
N ILE A 2 -8.84 10.20 -12.49
CA ILE A 2 -8.63 11.43 -11.72
C ILE A 2 -9.45 12.50 -12.42
N TYR A 3 -10.50 12.98 -11.78
CA TYR A 3 -11.24 14.14 -12.27
C TYR A 3 -10.39 15.40 -12.08
N ALA A 4 -9.92 15.97 -13.17
CA ALA A 4 -9.29 17.28 -13.16
C ALA A 4 -10.37 18.33 -12.80
N THR A 5 -10.24 18.96 -11.64
CA THR A 5 -11.00 20.16 -11.30
C THR A 5 -10.69 21.23 -12.36
N HIS A 6 -11.73 21.87 -12.87
CA HIS A 6 -11.63 22.88 -13.90
C HIS A 6 -10.94 24.13 -13.34
N ILE A 7 -9.63 24.25 -13.54
CA ILE A 7 -8.85 25.43 -13.18
C ILE A 7 -9.10 26.53 -14.24
N PRO A 8 -9.56 27.72 -13.87
CA PRO A 8 -9.79 28.83 -14.81
C PRO A 8 -8.53 29.15 -15.64
N LYS A 9 -8.73 29.49 -16.92
CA LYS A 9 -7.62 29.77 -17.86
C LYS A 9 -6.60 30.80 -17.36
N ARG A 10 -7.03 31.74 -16.51
CA ARG A 10 -6.17 32.77 -15.91
C ARG A 10 -5.21 32.22 -14.86
N GLU A 11 -5.68 31.31 -14.03
CA GLU A 11 -4.86 30.63 -13.02
C GLU A 11 -3.89 29.62 -13.64
N ARG A 12 -4.29 28.95 -14.74
CA ARG A 12 -3.36 28.12 -15.53
C ARG A 12 -2.17 28.88 -16.09
N LYS A 13 -2.39 30.15 -16.52
CA LYS A 13 -1.28 30.98 -17.02
C LYS A 13 -0.32 31.41 -15.93
N HIS A 14 -0.81 31.67 -14.71
CA HIS A 14 0.05 31.99 -13.56
C HIS A 14 0.82 30.75 -13.11
N ALA A 15 0.15 29.62 -12.90
CA ALA A 15 0.81 28.37 -12.53
C ALA A 15 1.86 27.90 -13.56
N LEU A 16 1.60 28.09 -14.85
CA LEU A 16 2.60 27.79 -15.89
C LEU A 16 3.78 28.79 -15.86
N ARG A 17 3.56 30.06 -15.58
CA ARG A 17 4.66 31.05 -15.42
C ARG A 17 5.53 30.73 -14.23
N ASP A 18 4.93 30.36 -13.10
CA ASP A 18 5.66 29.98 -11.89
C ASP A 18 6.48 28.69 -12.09
N VAL A 19 5.97 27.74 -12.86
CA VAL A 19 6.70 26.52 -13.22
C VAL A 19 7.87 26.81 -14.16
N TYR A 20 7.70 27.74 -15.12
CA TYR A 20 8.80 28.13 -16.04
C TYR A 20 9.82 29.11 -15.43
N ALA A 21 9.49 29.72 -14.30
CA ALA A 21 10.42 30.59 -13.57
C ALA A 21 11.32 29.83 -12.58
N MET A 22 11.08 28.53 -12.38
CA MET A 22 11.98 27.70 -11.57
C MET A 22 13.25 27.44 -12.37
N GLU A 23 14.39 27.83 -11.85
CA GLU A 23 15.68 27.41 -12.38
C GLU A 23 15.73 25.89 -12.48
N PRO A 24 16.28 25.31 -13.57
CA PRO A 24 16.39 23.88 -13.71
C PRO A 24 17.26 23.33 -12.58
N VAL A 25 16.64 22.80 -11.56
CA VAL A 25 17.33 22.05 -10.52
C VAL A 25 17.94 20.83 -11.20
N ALA A 26 19.26 20.68 -11.12
CA ALA A 26 19.94 19.49 -11.62
C ALA A 26 19.22 18.24 -11.10
N PRO A 27 18.87 17.28 -11.97
CA PRO A 27 18.08 16.12 -11.58
C PRO A 27 18.81 15.38 -10.45
N LYS A 28 18.21 15.36 -9.28
CA LYS A 28 18.67 14.53 -8.17
C LYS A 28 18.23 13.10 -8.46
N PHE A 29 19.17 12.28 -8.93
CA PHE A 29 18.90 10.86 -9.07
C PHE A 29 18.66 10.25 -7.68
N ASN A 30 17.67 9.39 -7.61
CA ASN A 30 17.46 8.58 -6.42
C ASN A 30 18.74 7.74 -6.18
N PRO A 31 19.28 7.68 -4.94
CA PRO A 31 20.50 6.93 -4.64
C PRO A 31 20.50 5.47 -5.13
N TRP A 32 19.32 4.87 -5.23
CA TRP A 32 19.13 3.49 -5.65
C TRP A 32 18.88 3.32 -7.17
N SER A 33 18.82 4.40 -7.94
CA SER A 33 18.47 4.34 -9.38
C SER A 33 19.51 3.64 -10.24
N SER A 34 20.75 3.49 -9.76
CA SER A 34 21.84 2.78 -10.45
C SER A 34 21.75 1.25 -10.32
N CYS A 35 20.90 0.72 -9.46
CA CYS A 35 20.72 -0.71 -9.27
C CYS A 35 19.70 -1.25 -10.29
N PRO A 36 20.12 -2.04 -11.32
CA PRO A 36 19.20 -2.58 -12.30
C PRO A 36 18.29 -3.64 -11.66
N ILE A 37 16.98 -3.50 -11.86
CA ILE A 37 15.99 -4.49 -11.42
C ILE A 37 15.45 -5.17 -12.67
N THR A 38 15.67 -6.48 -12.77
CA THR A 38 15.24 -7.30 -13.91
C THR A 38 14.38 -8.45 -13.44
N PHE A 39 13.47 -8.90 -14.30
CA PHE A 39 12.65 -10.11 -14.10
C PHE A 39 12.88 -11.05 -15.30
N ASP A 40 13.08 -12.33 -15.02
CA ASP A 40 13.29 -13.34 -16.06
C ASP A 40 12.57 -14.66 -15.75
N ARG A 41 12.84 -15.71 -16.55
CA ARG A 41 12.19 -17.02 -16.41
C ARG A 41 12.38 -17.66 -15.02
N ARG A 42 13.47 -17.35 -14.31
CA ARG A 42 13.76 -17.87 -12.97
C ARG A 42 12.85 -17.26 -11.90
N ASP A 43 12.25 -16.13 -12.20
CA ASP A 43 11.29 -15.46 -11.31
C ASP A 43 9.90 -16.09 -11.38
N ASN A 44 9.64 -16.92 -12.39
CA ASN A 44 8.32 -17.51 -12.62
C ASN A 44 7.95 -18.44 -11.45
N PRO A 45 6.80 -18.26 -10.81
CA PRO A 45 6.36 -19.15 -9.74
C PRO A 45 5.97 -20.51 -10.31
N THR A 46 6.35 -21.58 -9.61
CA THR A 46 6.10 -22.97 -10.03
C THR A 46 4.65 -23.40 -9.88
N SER A 47 3.81 -22.64 -9.15
CA SER A 47 2.49 -23.10 -8.68
C SER A 47 1.30 -22.20 -9.02
N ILE A 48 1.46 -21.18 -9.87
CA ILE A 48 0.34 -20.26 -10.19
C ILE A 48 -0.31 -20.68 -11.51
N ARG A 49 -1.59 -21.08 -11.45
CA ARG A 49 -2.39 -21.42 -12.64
C ARG A 49 -2.81 -20.19 -13.45
N TYR A 50 -3.01 -19.05 -12.80
CA TYR A 50 -3.46 -17.79 -13.43
C TYR A 50 -2.60 -16.64 -12.94
N GLY A 51 -1.56 -16.31 -13.70
CA GLY A 51 -0.68 -15.18 -13.37
C GLY A 51 -1.42 -13.85 -13.42
N GLY A 52 -1.24 -13.01 -12.40
CA GLY A 52 -1.76 -11.63 -12.34
C GLY A 52 -3.13 -11.45 -11.70
N SER A 53 -3.87 -12.52 -11.40
CA SER A 53 -5.17 -12.42 -10.71
C SER A 53 -5.08 -12.51 -9.19
N THR A 54 -3.95 -13.01 -8.67
CA THR A 54 -3.73 -13.19 -7.23
C THR A 54 -3.08 -11.96 -6.63
N ALA A 55 -3.56 -11.50 -5.48
CA ALA A 55 -2.99 -10.38 -4.76
C ALA A 55 -1.55 -10.66 -4.32
N LEU A 56 -0.67 -9.68 -4.46
CA LEU A 56 0.68 -9.76 -3.92
C LEU A 56 0.64 -9.49 -2.41
N VAL A 57 0.76 -10.54 -1.61
CA VAL A 57 0.78 -10.46 -0.15
C VAL A 57 2.16 -10.83 0.36
N LEU A 58 2.74 -9.94 1.14
CA LEU A 58 4.08 -10.08 1.71
C LEU A 58 4.02 -10.08 3.24
N ASP A 59 5.16 -10.35 3.86
CA ASP A 59 5.33 -10.47 5.29
C ASP A 59 6.50 -9.63 5.86
N PRO A 60 6.49 -8.30 5.65
CA PRO A 60 7.50 -7.41 6.21
C PRO A 60 7.44 -7.36 7.74
N ILE A 61 8.53 -6.85 8.34
CA ILE A 61 8.52 -6.43 9.73
C ILE A 61 8.10 -4.97 9.78
N ILE A 62 7.07 -4.65 10.56
CA ILE A 62 6.58 -3.28 10.76
C ILE A 62 6.61 -2.97 12.26
N ASP A 63 7.36 -1.93 12.63
CA ASP A 63 7.55 -1.50 14.04
C ASP A 63 7.96 -2.68 14.95
N GLY A 64 8.86 -3.54 14.47
CA GLY A 64 9.32 -4.73 15.16
C GLY A 64 8.39 -5.96 15.11
N PHE A 65 7.21 -5.85 14.51
CA PHE A 65 6.24 -6.94 14.39
C PHE A 65 6.28 -7.58 12.99
N HIS A 66 6.37 -8.89 12.94
CA HIS A 66 6.27 -9.64 11.69
C HIS A 66 4.81 -9.74 11.24
N LEU A 67 4.41 -8.91 10.27
CA LEU A 67 3.04 -8.87 9.77
C LEU A 67 2.90 -9.76 8.52
N THR A 68 2.23 -10.90 8.68
CA THR A 68 2.19 -11.96 7.65
C THR A 68 1.19 -11.75 6.52
N ARG A 69 0.40 -10.69 6.52
CA ARG A 69 -0.66 -10.42 5.54
C ARG A 69 -0.69 -8.95 5.17
N VAL A 70 0.37 -8.49 4.52
CA VAL A 70 0.48 -7.11 4.04
C VAL A 70 0.25 -7.09 2.54
N LEU A 71 -0.84 -6.44 2.12
CA LEU A 71 -1.21 -6.30 0.71
C LEU A 71 -0.33 -5.25 0.04
N MET A 72 0.23 -5.58 -1.11
CA MET A 72 0.95 -4.65 -1.98
C MET A 72 -0.01 -4.13 -3.05
N ASP A 73 -0.43 -2.87 -2.94
CA ASP A 73 -1.46 -2.28 -3.82
C ASP A 73 -0.91 -1.06 -4.58
N GLY A 74 -0.48 -1.28 -5.82
CA GLY A 74 -0.04 -0.20 -6.71
C GLY A 74 -1.15 0.78 -7.12
N GLY A 75 -2.41 0.46 -6.90
CA GLY A 75 -3.55 1.34 -7.14
C GLY A 75 -3.79 2.36 -6.02
N SER A 76 -3.32 2.06 -4.81
CA SER A 76 -3.48 2.94 -3.65
C SER A 76 -2.38 4.01 -3.57
N SER A 77 -2.76 5.24 -3.23
CA SER A 77 -1.81 6.31 -2.85
C SER A 77 -1.47 6.31 -1.36
N LEU A 78 -2.20 5.56 -0.55
CA LEU A 78 -2.07 5.50 0.91
C LEU A 78 -1.47 4.17 1.34
N ASN A 79 -0.77 4.19 2.48
CA ASN A 79 -0.49 2.98 3.24
C ASN A 79 -1.53 2.93 4.36
N LEU A 80 -2.17 1.79 4.54
CA LEU A 80 -3.23 1.62 5.53
C LEU A 80 -2.81 0.61 6.60
N LEU A 81 -3.17 0.93 7.86
CA LEU A 81 -3.06 0.02 8.97
C LEU A 81 -4.46 -0.20 9.57
N TYR A 82 -4.89 -1.44 9.67
CA TYR A 82 -6.22 -1.74 10.17
C TYR A 82 -6.27 -1.65 11.70
N GLN A 83 -7.37 -1.11 12.24
CA GLN A 83 -7.54 -0.88 13.68
C GLN A 83 -7.28 -2.13 14.53
N ASP A 84 -7.68 -3.30 14.04
CA ASP A 84 -7.44 -4.56 14.74
C ASP A 84 -5.94 -4.92 14.78
N THR A 85 -5.18 -4.53 13.77
CA THR A 85 -3.71 -4.70 13.76
C THR A 85 -3.06 -3.75 14.75
N VAL A 86 -3.48 -2.48 14.79
CA VAL A 86 -3.00 -1.48 15.77
C VAL A 86 -3.15 -2.00 17.20
N ARG A 87 -4.33 -2.56 17.52
CA ARG A 87 -4.59 -3.13 18.85
C ARG A 87 -3.71 -4.33 19.17
N LYS A 88 -3.53 -5.24 18.20
CA LYS A 88 -2.69 -6.45 18.37
C LYS A 88 -1.22 -6.13 18.52
N MET A 89 -0.75 -5.06 17.86
CA MET A 89 0.62 -4.57 18.01
C MET A 89 0.83 -3.84 19.35
N GLY A 90 -0.23 -3.52 20.08
CA GLY A 90 -0.13 -2.76 21.34
C GLY A 90 0.44 -1.36 21.13
N ILE A 91 0.17 -0.73 19.99
CA ILE A 91 0.67 0.62 19.68
C ILE A 91 0.11 1.61 20.68
N ASP A 92 1.02 2.40 21.29
CA ASP A 92 0.64 3.48 22.21
C ASP A 92 -0.19 4.53 21.47
N PRO A 93 -1.42 4.83 21.94
CA PRO A 93 -2.28 5.85 21.35
C PRO A 93 -1.63 7.23 21.25
N SER A 94 -0.68 7.57 22.12
CA SER A 94 0.04 8.85 22.07
C SER A 94 0.91 9.02 20.82
N ARG A 95 1.29 7.94 20.15
CA ARG A 95 2.02 7.94 18.88
C ARG A 95 1.12 8.26 17.69
N ILE A 96 -0.21 8.12 17.85
CA ILE A 96 -1.19 8.31 16.77
C ILE A 96 -1.53 9.79 16.66
N LYS A 97 -1.29 10.37 15.49
CA LYS A 97 -1.58 11.77 15.19
C LYS A 97 -2.97 11.91 14.57
N PRO A 98 -3.71 12.97 14.87
CA PRO A 98 -4.96 13.27 14.18
C PRO A 98 -4.74 13.40 12.67
N THR A 99 -5.67 12.90 11.86
CA THR A 99 -5.66 13.04 10.41
C THR A 99 -7.03 13.47 9.90
N LYS A 100 -7.03 14.17 8.76
CA LYS A 100 -8.25 14.49 7.99
C LYS A 100 -8.36 13.62 6.74
N THR A 101 -7.49 12.62 6.61
CA THR A 101 -7.47 11.74 5.45
C THR A 101 -8.78 10.96 5.36
N THR A 102 -9.41 11.08 4.21
CA THR A 102 -10.55 10.25 3.81
C THR A 102 -10.16 9.43 2.59
N PHE A 103 -10.73 8.27 2.43
CA PHE A 103 -10.55 7.49 1.22
C PHE A 103 -11.88 6.90 0.77
N LYS A 104 -12.01 6.75 -0.54
CA LYS A 104 -13.15 6.07 -1.12
C LYS A 104 -12.82 4.59 -1.20
N GLY A 105 -13.51 3.81 -0.39
CA GLY A 105 -13.33 2.36 -0.33
C GLY A 105 -13.89 1.66 -1.58
N VAL A 106 -13.78 0.34 -1.58
CA VAL A 106 -14.27 -0.54 -2.65
C VAL A 106 -15.81 -0.48 -2.81
N ILE A 107 -16.52 0.07 -1.83
CA ILE A 107 -17.98 0.24 -1.88
C ILE A 107 -18.27 1.61 -2.50
N PRO A 108 -18.89 1.67 -3.70
CA PRO A 108 -19.28 2.93 -4.33
C PRO A 108 -20.16 3.79 -3.41
N GLY A 109 -19.83 5.08 -3.28
CA GLY A 109 -20.60 6.03 -2.48
C GLY A 109 -20.30 6.03 -0.97
N VAL A 110 -19.43 5.16 -0.48
CA VAL A 110 -18.98 5.17 0.91
C VAL A 110 -17.61 5.79 1.03
N GLU A 111 -17.54 6.94 1.66
CA GLU A 111 -16.30 7.58 2.05
C GLU A 111 -15.96 7.19 3.50
N ALA A 112 -14.77 6.66 3.72
CA ALA A 112 -14.31 6.27 5.03
C ALA A 112 -13.28 7.29 5.56
N CYS A 113 -13.48 7.73 6.79
CA CYS A 113 -12.52 8.57 7.48
C CYS A 113 -11.49 7.71 8.20
N CYS A 114 -10.22 8.09 8.09
CA CYS A 114 -9.17 7.50 8.91
C CYS A 114 -9.29 8.01 10.35
N THR A 115 -9.01 7.13 11.32
CA THR A 115 -9.09 7.47 12.75
C THR A 115 -7.83 8.18 13.27
N GLY A 116 -6.76 8.15 12.50
CA GLY A 116 -5.48 8.79 12.80
C GLY A 116 -4.42 8.36 11.80
N SER A 117 -3.23 8.88 11.96
CA SER A 117 -2.05 8.48 11.20
C SER A 117 -0.86 8.21 12.11
N ILE A 118 0.05 7.35 11.70
CA ILE A 118 1.24 6.98 12.44
C ILE A 118 2.40 6.73 11.50
N THR A 119 3.60 7.13 11.90
CA THR A 119 4.83 6.77 11.20
C THR A 119 5.44 5.54 11.85
N LEU A 120 5.69 4.51 11.04
CA LEU A 120 6.25 3.24 11.49
C LEU A 120 7.43 2.85 10.61
N GLU A 121 8.42 2.21 11.21
CA GLU A 121 9.51 1.59 10.50
C GLU A 121 9.02 0.33 9.79
N VAL A 122 9.39 0.18 8.52
CA VAL A 122 9.12 -1.02 7.71
C VAL A 122 10.43 -1.61 7.24
N VAL A 123 10.69 -2.86 7.65
CA VAL A 123 11.87 -3.61 7.23
C VAL A 123 11.44 -4.67 6.22
N SER A 124 12.14 -4.71 5.08
CA SER A 124 11.88 -5.67 4.01
C SER A 124 13.17 -6.25 3.47
N GLY A 125 13.19 -7.56 3.28
CA GLY A 125 14.35 -8.33 2.82
C GLY A 125 14.68 -9.51 3.73
N SER A 126 15.91 -9.98 3.65
CA SER A 126 16.47 -11.05 4.49
C SER A 126 17.46 -10.49 5.50
N PRO A 127 17.85 -11.24 6.55
CA PRO A 127 18.86 -10.79 7.51
C PRO A 127 20.18 -10.32 6.87
N ASP A 128 20.54 -10.92 5.75
CA ASP A 128 21.79 -10.59 5.05
C ASP A 128 21.65 -9.39 4.11
N ASN A 129 20.44 -9.11 3.60
CA ASN A 129 20.20 -8.03 2.65
C ASN A 129 18.80 -7.47 2.84
N PHE A 130 18.67 -6.39 3.58
CA PHE A 130 17.40 -5.74 3.89
C PHE A 130 17.50 -4.22 3.79
N ARG A 131 16.34 -3.59 3.73
CA ARG A 131 16.18 -2.14 3.88
C ARG A 131 15.12 -1.84 4.91
N SER A 132 15.35 -0.74 5.62
CA SER A 132 14.42 -0.16 6.57
C SER A 132 14.05 1.24 6.11
N GLU A 133 12.75 1.53 6.07
CA GLU A 133 12.22 2.84 5.69
C GLU A 133 11.09 3.26 6.63
N GLU A 134 11.04 4.54 6.98
CA GLU A 134 9.90 5.09 7.71
C GLU A 134 8.76 5.40 6.76
N LEU A 135 7.58 4.82 7.02
CA LEU A 135 6.37 5.03 6.24
C LEU A 135 5.25 5.58 7.11
N ILE A 136 4.45 6.47 6.53
CA ILE A 136 3.22 6.96 7.16
C ILE A 136 2.10 6.00 6.83
N PHE A 137 1.35 5.59 7.84
CA PHE A 137 0.15 4.77 7.73
C PHE A 137 -1.06 5.56 8.21
N ASP A 138 -2.12 5.53 7.42
CA ASP A 138 -3.43 5.98 7.85
C ASP A 138 -4.18 4.81 8.50
N ILE A 139 -4.73 5.04 9.69
CA ILE A 139 -5.42 4.00 10.47
C ILE A 139 -6.90 3.99 10.07
N VAL A 140 -7.39 2.81 9.70
CA VAL A 140 -8.77 2.63 9.25
C VAL A 140 -9.59 1.82 10.24
N PRO A 141 -10.86 2.22 10.53
CA PRO A 141 -11.65 1.65 11.61
C PRO A 141 -12.30 0.29 11.30
N PHE A 142 -12.19 -0.18 10.07
CA PHE A 142 -12.84 -1.43 9.67
C PHE A 142 -11.91 -2.63 9.71
N ARG A 143 -12.53 -3.81 9.67
CA ARG A 143 -11.83 -5.10 9.64
C ARG A 143 -11.49 -5.50 8.22
N SER A 144 -10.35 -6.14 8.08
CA SER A 144 -9.88 -6.73 6.83
C SER A 144 -9.23 -8.09 7.09
N GLY A 145 -9.13 -8.90 6.06
CA GLY A 145 -8.28 -10.09 6.06
C GLY A 145 -6.79 -9.74 6.10
N TYR A 146 -6.44 -8.52 5.69
CA TYR A 146 -5.07 -8.01 5.71
C TYR A 146 -4.73 -7.34 7.05
N HIS A 147 -3.46 -7.34 7.42
CA HIS A 147 -2.94 -6.59 8.56
C HIS A 147 -2.68 -5.13 8.20
N ALA A 148 -2.15 -4.90 7.00
CA ALA A 148 -1.83 -3.59 6.46
C ALA A 148 -1.92 -3.62 4.93
N LEU A 149 -1.91 -2.43 4.32
CA LEU A 149 -1.78 -2.22 2.89
C LEU A 149 -0.63 -1.25 2.65
N LEU A 150 0.26 -1.60 1.74
CA LEU A 150 1.33 -0.73 1.26
C LEU A 150 1.00 -0.25 -0.16
N GLY A 151 0.86 1.05 -0.30
CA GLY A 151 0.53 1.71 -1.55
C GLY A 151 1.76 2.20 -2.32
N ARG A 152 1.51 3.01 -3.36
CA ARG A 152 2.57 3.58 -4.21
C ARG A 152 3.63 4.38 -3.45
N THR A 153 3.25 5.02 -2.34
CA THR A 153 4.19 5.76 -1.50
C THR A 153 5.26 4.85 -0.90
N ALA A 154 4.89 3.64 -0.49
CA ALA A 154 5.84 2.63 -0.02
C ALA A 154 6.75 2.15 -1.17
N PHE A 155 6.17 1.85 -2.35
CA PHE A 155 6.97 1.45 -3.51
C PHE A 155 8.00 2.51 -3.90
N ALA A 156 7.59 3.78 -3.93
CA ALA A 156 8.49 4.88 -4.22
C ALA A 156 9.60 5.00 -3.16
N ARG A 157 9.28 4.85 -1.88
CA ARG A 157 10.25 4.95 -0.80
C ARG A 157 11.31 3.86 -0.87
N PHE A 158 10.90 2.64 -1.16
CA PHE A 158 11.79 1.50 -1.33
C PHE A 158 12.41 1.41 -2.73
N ASN A 159 12.00 2.23 -3.71
CA ASN A 159 12.28 2.01 -5.13
C ASN A 159 11.90 0.59 -5.58
N ALA A 160 10.82 0.08 -5.04
CA ALA A 160 10.39 -1.28 -5.23
C ALA A 160 9.54 -1.43 -6.50
N VAL A 161 9.77 -2.52 -7.21
CA VAL A 161 9.03 -2.89 -8.42
C VAL A 161 8.24 -4.17 -8.13
N PRO A 162 6.91 -4.10 -8.01
CA PRO A 162 6.07 -5.27 -7.88
C PRO A 162 5.86 -5.93 -9.24
N HIS A 163 5.91 -7.26 -9.26
CA HIS A 163 5.52 -8.07 -10.41
C HIS A 163 4.41 -9.02 -10.01
N TYR A 164 3.17 -8.64 -10.30
CA TYR A 164 1.98 -9.36 -9.84
C TYR A 164 1.85 -10.77 -10.45
N ALA A 165 2.23 -10.95 -11.72
CA ALA A 165 2.21 -12.28 -12.33
C ALA A 165 3.25 -13.24 -11.73
N TYR A 166 4.35 -12.72 -11.23
CA TYR A 166 5.39 -13.54 -10.57
C TYR A 166 5.24 -13.58 -9.05
N LEU A 167 4.30 -12.83 -8.49
CA LEU A 167 4.12 -12.62 -7.05
C LEU A 167 5.44 -12.29 -6.35
N LYS A 168 6.16 -11.32 -6.89
CA LYS A 168 7.45 -10.88 -6.37
C LYS A 168 7.51 -9.37 -6.24
N LEU A 169 8.22 -8.93 -5.23
CA LEU A 169 8.67 -7.55 -5.10
C LEU A 169 10.19 -7.54 -5.19
N LYS A 170 10.75 -6.72 -6.07
CA LYS A 170 12.20 -6.49 -6.13
C LYS A 170 12.49 -5.04 -5.81
N MET A 171 13.55 -4.81 -5.05
CA MET A 171 14.02 -3.48 -4.70
C MET A 171 15.54 -3.45 -4.60
N PRO A 172 16.19 -2.30 -4.80
CA PRO A 172 17.61 -2.18 -4.58
C PRO A 172 17.94 -2.29 -3.08
N GLY A 173 19.00 -2.95 -2.76
CA GLY A 173 19.50 -3.10 -1.40
C GLY A 173 21.01 -2.90 -1.30
N PRO A 174 21.57 -2.84 -0.08
CA PRO A 174 22.99 -2.59 0.14
C PRO A 174 23.90 -3.68 -0.42
N ARG A 175 23.40 -4.89 -0.62
CA ARG A 175 24.13 -6.02 -1.19
C ARG A 175 23.54 -6.50 -2.52
N GLY A 176 23.06 -5.57 -3.37
CA GLY A 176 22.38 -5.87 -4.62
C GLY A 176 20.86 -5.91 -4.48
N VAL A 177 20.18 -6.55 -5.44
CA VAL A 177 18.73 -6.59 -5.46
C VAL A 177 18.17 -7.45 -4.33
N ILE A 178 17.29 -6.86 -3.53
CA ILE A 178 16.47 -7.60 -2.56
C ILE A 178 15.29 -8.18 -3.32
N ILE A 179 15.03 -9.48 -3.12
CA ILE A 179 13.90 -10.19 -3.70
C ILE A 179 13.00 -10.68 -2.58
N VAL A 180 11.75 -10.22 -2.59
CA VAL A 180 10.73 -10.66 -1.63
C VAL A 180 9.67 -11.43 -2.40
N ASN A 181 9.46 -12.69 -2.02
CA ASN A 181 8.50 -13.57 -2.67
C ASN A 181 7.16 -13.46 -1.95
N GLY A 182 6.07 -13.35 -2.72
CA GLY A 182 4.72 -13.51 -2.21
C GLY A 182 4.42 -14.99 -1.93
N ASN A 183 3.54 -15.21 -0.97
CA ASN A 183 3.04 -16.55 -0.65
C ASN A 183 1.66 -16.76 -1.27
N THR A 184 1.59 -17.58 -2.33
CA THR A 184 0.36 -17.84 -3.09
C THR A 184 -0.78 -18.39 -2.23
N GLU A 185 -0.49 -19.37 -1.38
CA GLU A 185 -1.50 -19.97 -0.51
C GLU A 185 -2.08 -18.96 0.47
N ARG A 186 -1.20 -18.16 1.09
CA ARG A 186 -1.60 -17.10 2.01
C ARG A 186 -2.38 -16.00 1.30
N SER A 187 -2.00 -15.65 0.08
CA SER A 187 -2.72 -14.68 -0.75
C SER A 187 -4.16 -15.14 -0.99
N LEU A 188 -4.36 -16.36 -1.48
CA LEU A 188 -5.69 -16.92 -1.76
C LEU A 188 -6.56 -16.98 -0.50
N ARG A 189 -6.03 -17.52 0.60
CA ARG A 189 -6.76 -17.56 1.90
C ARG A 189 -7.15 -16.18 2.41
N THR A 190 -6.29 -15.19 2.21
CA THR A 190 -6.56 -13.82 2.68
C THR A 190 -7.61 -13.14 1.80
N GLU A 191 -7.59 -13.38 0.49
CA GLU A 191 -8.62 -12.90 -0.44
C GLU A 191 -10.00 -13.51 -0.11
N GLU A 192 -10.08 -14.81 0.10
CA GLU A 192 -11.32 -15.50 0.52
C GLU A 192 -11.87 -14.94 1.84
N HIS A 193 -11.00 -14.74 2.83
CA HIS A 193 -11.40 -14.15 4.10
C HIS A 193 -11.89 -12.72 3.95
N THR A 194 -11.20 -11.91 3.14
CA THR A 194 -11.59 -10.52 2.85
C THR A 194 -12.94 -10.45 2.13
N ALA A 195 -13.16 -11.32 1.16
CA ALA A 195 -14.44 -11.42 0.45
C ALA A 195 -15.58 -11.80 1.39
N ALA A 196 -15.35 -12.77 2.29
CA ALA A 196 -16.33 -13.17 3.30
C ALA A 196 -16.68 -12.03 4.28
N LEU A 197 -15.69 -11.24 4.71
CA LEU A 197 -15.91 -10.05 5.53
C LEU A 197 -16.72 -8.99 4.77
N ALA A 198 -16.36 -8.70 3.52
CA ALA A 198 -17.06 -7.71 2.68
C ALA A 198 -18.52 -8.10 2.46
N ALA A 199 -18.82 -9.39 2.25
CA ALA A 199 -20.18 -9.89 2.13
C ALA A 199 -20.99 -9.66 3.40
N LYS A 200 -20.42 -9.89 4.59
CA LYS A 200 -21.09 -9.61 5.88
C LYS A 200 -21.41 -8.13 6.06
N TYR A 201 -20.49 -7.23 5.71
CA TYR A 201 -20.74 -5.78 5.77
C TYR A 201 -21.82 -5.34 4.78
N ARG A 202 -21.87 -5.93 3.59
CA ARG A 202 -22.89 -5.63 2.58
C ARG A 202 -24.30 -6.01 3.06
N VAL A 203 -24.45 -7.17 3.68
CA VAL A 203 -25.71 -7.64 4.25
C VAL A 203 -26.16 -6.74 5.41
N ALA A 204 -25.25 -6.35 6.30
CA ALA A 204 -25.57 -5.45 7.42
C ALA A 204 -26.00 -4.06 6.93
N PHE A 205 -25.40 -3.54 5.87
CA PHE A 205 -25.76 -2.23 5.31
C PHE A 205 -27.12 -2.23 4.60
N LEU A 206 -27.41 -3.27 3.81
CA LEU A 206 -28.70 -3.42 3.12
C LEU A 206 -29.85 -3.69 4.10
N GLY A 207 -29.58 -4.41 5.19
CA GLY A 207 -30.57 -4.67 6.25
C GLY A 207 -30.97 -3.42 7.04
N THR A 208 -30.08 -2.42 7.16
CA THR A 208 -30.36 -1.16 7.88
C THR A 208 -31.18 -0.18 7.05
N THR A 209 -31.12 -0.27 5.72
CA THR A 209 -31.86 0.62 4.81
C THR A 209 -33.33 0.21 4.67
N SER A 210 -33.67 -1.04 4.98
CA SER A 210 -35.06 -1.57 4.87
C SER A 210 -35.96 -1.28 6.09
N ILE A 211 -35.44 -0.63 7.15
CA ILE A 211 -36.19 -0.34 8.38
C ILE A 211 -36.64 1.15 8.47
N ARG A 212 -36.37 1.93 7.44
CA ARG A 212 -36.83 3.33 7.35
C ARG A 212 -37.75 3.53 6.14
N GLN A 213 -38.91 2.91 6.17
CA GLN A 213 -40.09 3.31 5.43
C GLN A 213 -41.27 3.37 6.40
#